data_849d202cdd309fe84e0749d1eae8eb6a
#
_entry.id   849d202cdd309fe84e0749d1eae8eb6a
#
_cell.length_a   1.000
_cell.length_b   1.000
_cell.length_c   1.000
_cell.angle_alpha   90.00
_cell.angle_beta   90.00
_cell.angle_gamma   90.00
#
_symmetry.space_group_name_H-M   'P 1'
#
loop_
_entity.id
_entity.type
_entity.pdbx_description
1 polymer ?
#
loop_
_entity_poly.entity_id
_entity_poly.type
_entity_poly.pdbx_seq_one_letter_code
_entity_poly.pdbx_strand_id
1 'polypeptide(L)'
;MKVIIAGGGTGGHLFPGIALAEEFLRRNRDHRILFIGTKKGMEAKVLSGLGFALQTIDVEGIKGRGLIRSAEALLGIPKSFIQSFRIIRLFSPDLVIGVGGYASGPAVMAAHWMGIRTVLAEQNALPGLTNRILGRFVDRVFLSFSETKKWFRKEKVSMTGNPIRTRFFMEKKNILRPQGLFTLLVFGGSQGAHAINQIMVAALDHLKPMKSRLKIVHQTGSKDLEEIRRAYQASGMNAEVLPFIMDMASAYQSADLLICRAGATSIAEITASGKAAILIPFPYAVEDHQTKNAEVLVRAGAAEMIPEKELSGQRLADAIKGYYEQPELIRQMEERSAGLGNVGAAADIVDACMILVDA
;
A
#
# COMPACT_ATOMS: atom_id res chain seq x y z
N MET A 1 19.28 -17.63 6.29
CA MET A 1 18.72 -16.79 7.36
C MET A 1 17.28 -17.19 7.68
N LYS A 2 16.89 -17.00 8.93
CA LYS A 2 15.50 -17.08 9.38
C LYS A 2 15.00 -15.67 9.66
N VAL A 3 13.96 -15.24 8.97
CA VAL A 3 13.42 -13.86 9.07
C VAL A 3 11.98 -13.91 9.53
N ILE A 4 11.66 -13.10 10.52
CA ILE A 4 10.27 -12.80 10.89
C ILE A 4 9.87 -11.45 10.29
N ILE A 5 8.71 -11.41 9.61
CA ILE A 5 8.08 -10.18 9.14
C ILE A 5 6.81 -9.96 9.95
N ALA A 6 6.83 -8.93 10.78
CA ALA A 6 5.75 -8.63 11.72
C ALA A 6 4.95 -7.42 11.29
N GLY A 7 3.64 -7.60 11.12
CA GLY A 7 2.73 -6.53 10.73
C GLY A 7 1.51 -7.07 10.03
N GLY A 8 0.70 -6.16 9.46
CA GLY A 8 -0.51 -6.54 8.75
C GLY A 8 -1.74 -5.76 9.20
N GLY A 9 -2.92 -6.39 9.10
CA GLY A 9 -4.23 -5.76 9.31
C GLY A 9 -4.78 -5.10 8.06
N THR A 10 -3.93 -4.49 7.25
CA THR A 10 -4.30 -3.85 5.97
C THR A 10 -3.31 -4.20 4.86
N GLY A 11 -3.74 -4.06 3.60
CA GLY A 11 -2.86 -4.27 2.44
C GLY A 11 -1.62 -3.35 2.44
N GLY A 12 -1.76 -2.13 2.98
CA GLY A 12 -0.66 -1.16 3.07
C GLY A 12 0.56 -1.63 3.87
N HIS A 13 0.37 -2.54 4.83
CA HIS A 13 1.46 -3.14 5.61
C HIS A 13 1.82 -4.55 5.12
N LEU A 14 0.82 -5.31 4.68
CA LEU A 14 1.03 -6.70 4.27
C LEU A 14 1.83 -6.82 2.96
N PHE A 15 1.47 -6.05 1.93
CA PHE A 15 2.13 -6.17 0.62
C PHE A 15 3.61 -5.74 0.62
N PRO A 16 4.05 -4.69 1.33
CA PRO A 16 5.47 -4.44 1.53
C PRO A 16 6.20 -5.60 2.20
N GLY A 17 5.59 -6.22 3.21
CA GLY A 17 6.14 -7.42 3.85
C GLY A 17 6.28 -8.61 2.89
N ILE A 18 5.28 -8.82 2.01
CA ILE A 18 5.34 -9.87 0.98
C ILE A 18 6.46 -9.55 -0.02
N ALA A 19 6.61 -8.31 -0.46
CA ALA A 19 7.68 -7.91 -1.37
C ALA A 19 9.07 -8.18 -0.79
N LEU A 20 9.27 -7.91 0.51
CA LEU A 20 10.51 -8.25 1.21
C LEU A 20 10.72 -9.77 1.30
N ALA A 21 9.67 -10.54 1.62
CA ALA A 21 9.74 -11.99 1.69
C ALA A 21 10.13 -12.62 0.34
N GLU A 22 9.48 -12.16 -0.74
CA GLU A 22 9.79 -12.58 -2.11
C GLU A 22 11.25 -12.26 -2.48
N GLU A 23 11.76 -11.08 -2.09
CA GLU A 23 13.14 -10.68 -2.35
C GLU A 23 14.15 -11.50 -1.56
N PHE A 24 13.91 -11.80 -0.26
CA PHE A 24 14.75 -12.72 0.50
C PHE A 24 14.85 -14.09 -0.16
N LEU A 25 13.70 -14.67 -0.57
CA LEU A 25 13.67 -15.97 -1.25
C LEU A 25 14.31 -15.95 -2.65
N ARG A 26 14.26 -14.79 -3.34
CA ARG A 26 14.95 -14.59 -4.61
C ARG A 26 16.48 -14.61 -4.45
N ARG A 27 17.00 -14.03 -3.33
CA ARG A 27 18.43 -14.04 -3.02
C ARG A 27 18.92 -15.43 -2.66
N ASN A 28 18.18 -16.13 -1.81
CA ASN A 28 18.48 -17.51 -1.44
C ASN A 28 17.20 -18.25 -1.03
N ARG A 29 16.88 -19.34 -1.72
CA ARG A 29 15.69 -20.17 -1.46
C ARG A 29 15.72 -20.89 -0.12
N ASP A 30 16.88 -21.00 0.53
CA ASP A 30 17.03 -21.59 1.87
C ASP A 30 16.65 -20.63 3.00
N HIS A 31 16.36 -19.37 2.68
CA HIS A 31 15.82 -18.44 3.66
C HIS A 31 14.47 -18.94 4.16
N ARG A 32 14.25 -18.87 5.46
CA ARG A 32 12.98 -19.24 6.09
C ARG A 32 12.25 -17.98 6.55
N ILE A 33 11.07 -17.77 6.00
CA ILE A 33 10.25 -16.58 6.30
C ILE A 33 9.04 -17.01 7.13
N LEU A 34 8.83 -16.32 8.25
CA LEU A 34 7.64 -16.45 9.08
C LEU A 34 6.95 -15.09 9.22
N PHE A 35 5.67 -15.01 8.93
CA PHE A 35 4.88 -13.82 9.22
C PHE A 35 4.28 -13.88 10.62
N ILE A 36 4.25 -12.73 11.31
CA ILE A 36 3.46 -12.53 12.53
C ILE A 36 2.40 -11.46 12.22
N GLY A 37 1.13 -11.86 12.33
CA GLY A 37 -0.02 -11.01 12.02
C GLY A 37 -1.11 -11.08 13.10
N THR A 38 -2.31 -10.62 12.75
CA THR A 38 -3.49 -10.66 13.60
C THR A 38 -4.50 -11.70 13.12
N LYS A 39 -5.33 -12.25 14.02
CA LYS A 39 -6.35 -13.25 13.66
C LYS A 39 -7.43 -12.69 12.72
N LYS A 40 -7.72 -11.40 12.81
CA LYS A 40 -8.82 -10.73 12.08
C LYS A 40 -8.37 -10.03 10.80
N GLY A 41 -7.09 -10.09 10.46
CA GLY A 41 -6.53 -9.42 9.28
C GLY A 41 -6.72 -10.21 7.98
N MET A 42 -6.39 -9.59 6.87
CA MET A 42 -6.41 -10.23 5.55
C MET A 42 -5.22 -11.18 5.34
N GLU A 43 -4.28 -11.22 6.28
CA GLU A 43 -3.02 -11.94 6.21
C GLU A 43 -3.23 -13.43 5.96
N ALA A 44 -4.14 -14.05 6.72
CA ALA A 44 -4.38 -15.49 6.62
C ALA A 44 -4.78 -15.92 5.20
N LYS A 45 -5.68 -15.17 4.55
CA LYS A 45 -6.15 -15.48 3.20
C LYS A 45 -5.07 -15.23 2.14
N VAL A 46 -4.33 -14.13 2.26
CA VAL A 46 -3.35 -13.73 1.24
C VAL A 46 -2.08 -14.60 1.34
N LEU A 47 -1.54 -14.76 2.57
CA LEU A 47 -0.29 -15.48 2.79
C LEU A 47 -0.41 -16.98 2.50
N SER A 48 -1.55 -17.61 2.86
CA SER A 48 -1.78 -19.02 2.54
C SER A 48 -1.80 -19.27 1.02
N GLY A 49 -2.38 -18.37 0.25
CA GLY A 49 -2.37 -18.45 -1.21
C GLY A 49 -0.98 -18.28 -1.84
N LEU A 50 -0.01 -17.69 -1.10
CA LEU A 50 1.37 -17.49 -1.54
C LEU A 50 2.35 -18.51 -0.91
N GLY A 51 1.87 -19.43 -0.07
CA GLY A 51 2.70 -20.44 0.57
C GLY A 51 3.56 -19.95 1.76
N PHE A 52 3.30 -18.74 2.28
CA PHE A 52 4.01 -18.21 3.44
C PHE A 52 3.40 -18.71 4.77
N ALA A 53 4.27 -19.10 5.71
CA ALA A 53 3.87 -19.45 7.06
C ALA A 53 3.42 -18.21 7.85
N LEU A 54 2.30 -18.32 8.57
CA LEU A 54 1.74 -17.27 9.43
C LEU A 54 1.52 -17.79 10.85
N GLN A 55 1.99 -17.03 11.83
CA GLN A 55 1.60 -17.11 13.23
C GLN A 55 0.79 -15.87 13.61
N THR A 56 -0.20 -16.02 14.47
CA THR A 56 -1.05 -14.90 14.88
C THR A 56 -0.91 -14.61 16.37
N ILE A 57 -0.97 -13.32 16.70
CA ILE A 57 -1.00 -12.84 18.09
C ILE A 57 -2.31 -12.11 18.36
N ASP A 58 -2.71 -12.09 19.63
CA ASP A 58 -3.91 -11.40 20.10
C ASP A 58 -3.57 -9.94 20.42
N VAL A 59 -3.69 -9.07 19.41
CA VAL A 59 -3.47 -7.63 19.54
C VAL A 59 -4.56 -6.86 18.81
N GLU A 60 -5.06 -5.81 19.43
CA GLU A 60 -6.05 -4.90 18.85
C GLU A 60 -5.56 -3.46 18.89
N GLY A 61 -6.09 -2.63 17.95
CA GLY A 61 -5.75 -1.22 17.89
C GLY A 61 -6.34 -0.42 19.04
N ILE A 62 -5.56 0.50 19.58
CA ILE A 62 -5.93 1.37 20.71
C ILE A 62 -6.74 2.59 20.22
N LYS A 63 -6.43 3.13 19.03
CA LYS A 63 -7.04 4.39 18.54
C LYS A 63 -8.47 4.19 17.97
N GLY A 64 -9.36 5.14 18.28
CA GLY A 64 -10.70 5.26 17.67
C GLY A 64 -11.81 4.43 18.31
N ARG A 65 -11.61 3.84 19.50
CA ARG A 65 -12.55 2.86 20.10
C ARG A 65 -13.20 3.26 21.44
N GLY A 66 -13.06 4.50 21.88
CA GLY A 66 -13.54 4.93 23.20
C GLY A 66 -12.66 4.44 24.35
N LEU A 67 -12.86 5.02 25.56
CA LEU A 67 -11.96 4.80 26.71
C LEU A 67 -11.90 3.34 27.19
N ILE A 68 -13.04 2.65 27.23
CA ILE A 68 -13.13 1.26 27.74
C ILE A 68 -12.36 0.29 26.83
N ARG A 69 -12.59 0.35 25.53
CA ARG A 69 -11.88 -0.51 24.55
C ARG A 69 -10.40 -0.18 24.40
N SER A 70 -10.02 1.06 24.68
CA SER A 70 -8.60 1.45 24.74
C SER A 70 -7.91 0.85 25.94
N ALA A 71 -8.58 0.77 27.11
CA ALA A 71 -8.07 0.10 28.29
C ALA A 71 -7.94 -1.42 28.09
N GLU A 72 -8.93 -2.07 27.45
CA GLU A 72 -8.87 -3.49 27.09
C GLU A 72 -7.70 -3.79 26.12
N ALA A 73 -7.48 -2.93 25.13
CA ALA A 73 -6.35 -3.06 24.21
C ALA A 73 -5.00 -2.93 24.94
N LEU A 74 -4.88 -2.03 25.91
CA LEU A 74 -3.69 -1.87 26.74
C LEU A 74 -3.42 -3.12 27.60
N LEU A 75 -4.46 -3.70 28.21
CA LEU A 75 -4.36 -4.95 28.98
C LEU A 75 -3.98 -6.15 28.09
N GLY A 76 -4.26 -6.11 26.79
CA GLY A 76 -3.86 -7.12 25.81
C GLY A 76 -2.37 -7.08 25.42
N ILE A 77 -1.66 -5.95 25.66
CA ILE A 77 -0.25 -5.80 25.27
C ILE A 77 0.67 -6.85 25.93
N PRO A 78 0.61 -7.12 27.26
CA PRO A 78 1.44 -8.15 27.87
C PRO A 78 1.22 -9.54 27.27
N LYS A 79 -0.04 -9.89 26.98
CA LYS A 79 -0.39 -11.17 26.35
C LYS A 79 0.23 -11.30 24.95
N SER A 80 0.06 -10.28 24.11
CA SER A 80 0.60 -10.27 22.75
C SER A 80 2.14 -10.27 22.74
N PHE A 81 2.76 -9.64 23.73
CA PHE A 81 4.20 -9.68 23.95
C PHE A 81 4.69 -11.10 24.29
N ILE A 82 4.03 -11.78 25.25
CA ILE A 82 4.37 -13.17 25.63
C ILE A 82 4.17 -14.13 24.44
N GLN A 83 3.11 -13.95 23.67
CA GLN A 83 2.87 -14.73 22.45
C GLN A 83 4.00 -14.50 21.43
N SER A 84 4.38 -13.25 21.19
CA SER A 84 5.49 -12.90 20.29
C SER A 84 6.80 -13.52 20.76
N PHE A 85 7.11 -13.40 22.06
CA PHE A 85 8.30 -13.96 22.67
C PHE A 85 8.39 -15.50 22.47
N ARG A 86 7.28 -16.23 22.66
CA ARG A 86 7.21 -17.68 22.42
C ARG A 86 7.44 -18.03 20.95
N ILE A 87 6.79 -17.31 20.02
CA ILE A 87 6.95 -17.53 18.59
C ILE A 87 8.40 -17.29 18.16
N ILE A 88 9.01 -16.19 18.60
CA ILE A 88 10.39 -15.81 18.30
C ILE A 88 11.36 -16.86 18.84
N ARG A 89 11.17 -17.30 20.10
CA ARG A 89 12.01 -18.34 20.72
C ARG A 89 11.95 -19.66 19.99
N LEU A 90 10.78 -20.10 19.53
CA LEU A 90 10.60 -21.36 18.79
C LEU A 90 11.17 -21.29 17.37
N PHE A 91 11.01 -20.17 16.70
CA PHE A 91 11.50 -19.99 15.33
C PHE A 91 13.00 -19.68 15.29
N SER A 92 13.52 -19.01 16.33
CA SER A 92 14.91 -18.56 16.45
C SER A 92 15.38 -17.78 15.22
N PRO A 93 14.78 -16.57 14.95
CA PRO A 93 15.13 -15.77 13.79
C PRO A 93 16.47 -15.06 13.97
N ASP A 94 17.15 -14.80 12.85
CA ASP A 94 18.33 -13.94 12.78
C ASP A 94 17.92 -12.45 12.70
N LEU A 95 16.72 -12.18 12.18
CA LEU A 95 16.20 -10.84 11.95
C LEU A 95 14.69 -10.77 12.14
N VAL A 96 14.21 -9.66 12.73
CA VAL A 96 12.79 -9.31 12.80
C VAL A 96 12.54 -7.97 12.13
N ILE A 97 11.65 -7.95 11.13
CA ILE A 97 11.26 -6.77 10.37
C ILE A 97 9.85 -6.34 10.76
N GLY A 98 9.69 -5.13 11.29
CA GLY A 98 8.39 -4.53 11.52
C GLY A 98 7.94 -3.75 10.27
N VAL A 99 6.82 -4.15 9.68
CA VAL A 99 6.24 -3.46 8.51
C VAL A 99 5.02 -2.59 8.88
N GLY A 100 4.83 -2.35 10.17
CA GLY A 100 3.69 -1.58 10.66
C GLY A 100 2.45 -2.42 10.98
N GLY A 101 1.40 -1.74 11.45
CA GLY A 101 0.22 -2.40 11.99
C GLY A 101 0.42 -2.84 13.45
N TYR A 102 -0.65 -3.40 14.03
CA TYR A 102 -0.67 -3.66 15.49
C TYR A 102 0.25 -4.82 15.91
N ALA A 103 0.43 -5.82 15.06
CA ALA A 103 1.28 -6.98 15.37
C ALA A 103 2.78 -6.64 15.36
N SER A 104 3.19 -5.58 14.67
CA SER A 104 4.58 -5.13 14.61
C SER A 104 5.12 -4.73 15.99
N GLY A 105 4.32 -4.01 16.81
CA GLY A 105 4.74 -3.52 18.12
C GLY A 105 5.27 -4.60 19.05
N PRO A 106 4.44 -5.56 19.47
CA PRO A 106 4.85 -6.63 20.38
C PRO A 106 5.97 -7.52 19.81
N ALA A 107 5.92 -7.83 18.50
CA ALA A 107 6.91 -8.71 17.88
C ALA A 107 8.32 -8.08 17.83
N VAL A 108 8.42 -6.83 17.35
CA VAL A 108 9.71 -6.12 17.25
C VAL A 108 10.28 -5.85 18.65
N MET A 109 9.43 -5.46 19.61
CA MET A 109 9.91 -5.20 20.97
C MET A 109 10.39 -6.48 21.66
N ALA A 110 9.69 -7.61 21.49
CA ALA A 110 10.11 -8.90 22.03
C ALA A 110 11.47 -9.34 21.42
N ALA A 111 11.65 -9.17 20.10
CA ALA A 111 12.90 -9.46 19.42
C ALA A 111 14.07 -8.60 19.94
N HIS A 112 13.82 -7.29 20.10
CA HIS A 112 14.82 -6.37 20.65
C HIS A 112 15.27 -6.80 22.07
N TRP A 113 14.35 -7.18 22.95
CA TRP A 113 14.70 -7.65 24.30
C TRP A 113 15.43 -9.01 24.31
N MET A 114 15.25 -9.81 23.26
CA MET A 114 15.99 -11.07 23.08
C MET A 114 17.37 -10.87 22.42
N GLY A 115 17.78 -9.64 22.11
CA GLY A 115 19.04 -9.31 21.47
C GLY A 115 19.09 -9.67 19.98
N ILE A 116 17.93 -9.91 19.35
CA ILE A 116 17.82 -10.22 17.92
C ILE A 116 17.83 -8.91 17.12
N ARG A 117 18.51 -8.90 15.96
CA ARG A 117 18.51 -7.75 15.07
C ARG A 117 17.10 -7.37 14.65
N THR A 118 16.78 -6.07 14.73
CA THR A 118 15.44 -5.55 14.45
C THR A 118 15.48 -4.36 13.51
N VAL A 119 14.56 -4.33 12.54
CA VAL A 119 14.43 -3.21 11.62
C VAL A 119 12.96 -2.83 11.43
N LEU A 120 12.70 -1.61 11.01
CA LEU A 120 11.38 -1.13 10.63
C LEU A 120 11.37 -0.67 9.18
N ALA A 121 10.26 -0.95 8.49
CA ALA A 121 9.90 -0.30 7.24
C ALA A 121 8.69 0.62 7.50
N GLU A 122 8.85 1.93 7.24
CA GLU A 122 7.76 2.90 7.34
C GLU A 122 7.34 3.36 5.95
N GLN A 123 6.11 3.09 5.61
CA GLN A 123 5.56 3.30 4.27
C GLN A 123 4.96 4.69 4.06
N ASN A 124 4.55 5.38 5.13
CA ASN A 124 3.78 6.62 5.04
C ASN A 124 4.66 7.86 5.25
N ALA A 125 4.26 9.00 4.66
CA ALA A 125 4.89 10.30 4.87
C ALA A 125 4.75 10.78 6.33
N LEU A 126 3.69 10.36 7.03
CA LEU A 126 3.53 10.52 8.47
C LEU A 126 3.60 9.15 9.14
N PRO A 127 4.65 8.88 9.95
CA PRO A 127 4.85 7.56 10.52
C PRO A 127 3.82 7.23 11.60
N GLY A 128 3.37 5.97 11.63
CA GLY A 128 2.46 5.49 12.65
C GLY A 128 3.08 5.55 14.05
N LEU A 129 2.23 5.74 15.09
CA LEU A 129 2.68 5.86 16.48
C LEU A 129 3.55 4.67 16.92
N THR A 130 3.19 3.45 16.55
CA THR A 130 3.98 2.24 16.84
C THR A 130 5.39 2.36 16.31
N ASN A 131 5.55 2.75 15.02
CA ASN A 131 6.87 2.89 14.40
C ASN A 131 7.68 4.05 15.01
N ARG A 132 7.03 5.16 15.41
CA ARG A 132 7.72 6.26 16.15
C ARG A 132 8.31 5.79 17.48
N ILE A 133 7.59 4.95 18.21
CA ILE A 133 8.06 4.38 19.49
C ILE A 133 9.19 3.39 19.24
N LEU A 134 8.96 2.41 18.36
CA LEU A 134 9.92 1.35 18.04
C LEU A 134 11.21 1.86 17.41
N GLY A 135 11.16 2.95 16.65
CA GLY A 135 12.32 3.55 15.98
C GLY A 135 13.43 3.99 16.95
N ARG A 136 13.13 4.13 18.25
CA ARG A 136 14.14 4.40 19.29
C ARG A 136 14.99 3.17 19.61
N PHE A 137 14.40 1.98 19.46
CA PHE A 137 14.98 0.70 19.91
C PHE A 137 15.63 -0.08 18.78
N VAL A 138 15.03 -0.11 17.58
CA VAL A 138 15.51 -0.91 16.44
C VAL A 138 16.88 -0.46 15.93
N ASP A 139 17.55 -1.37 15.23
CA ASP A 139 18.87 -1.13 14.63
C ASP A 139 18.80 -0.21 13.41
N ARG A 140 17.78 -0.38 12.54
CA ARG A 140 17.58 0.42 11.33
C ARG A 140 16.11 0.73 11.07
N VAL A 141 15.87 1.86 10.37
CA VAL A 141 14.53 2.29 9.92
C VAL A 141 14.62 2.64 8.44
N PHE A 142 13.87 1.92 7.63
CA PHE A 142 13.75 2.15 6.18
C PHE A 142 12.54 3.02 5.91
N LEU A 143 12.74 4.12 5.18
CA LEU A 143 11.71 5.13 4.95
C LEU A 143 11.34 5.23 3.48
N SER A 144 10.04 5.40 3.23
CA SER A 144 9.50 5.63 1.89
C SER A 144 9.51 7.12 1.50
N PHE A 145 9.40 8.03 2.47
CA PHE A 145 9.30 9.47 2.24
C PHE A 145 10.35 10.24 3.04
N SER A 146 10.93 11.27 2.43
CA SER A 146 11.95 12.12 3.06
C SER A 146 11.42 12.91 4.26
N GLU A 147 10.15 13.29 4.21
CA GLU A 147 9.42 14.01 5.27
C GLU A 147 9.36 13.25 6.58
N THR A 148 9.54 11.93 6.51
CA THR A 148 9.49 11.02 7.67
C THR A 148 10.79 11.04 8.47
N LYS A 149 11.91 11.47 7.88
CA LYS A 149 13.25 11.50 8.53
C LYS A 149 13.26 12.22 9.89
N LYS A 150 12.51 13.32 10.02
CA LYS A 150 12.47 14.13 11.25
C LYS A 150 11.95 13.40 12.48
N TRP A 151 11.30 12.24 12.31
CA TRP A 151 10.73 11.45 13.39
C TRP A 151 11.68 10.41 13.97
N PHE A 152 12.82 10.18 13.32
CA PHE A 152 13.77 9.13 13.65
C PHE A 152 15.18 9.68 13.81
N ARG A 153 16.04 8.95 14.51
CA ARG A 153 17.47 9.28 14.63
C ARG A 153 18.15 9.11 13.28
N LYS A 154 18.91 10.13 12.85
CA LYS A 154 19.54 10.19 11.50
C LYS A 154 20.44 8.99 11.21
N GLU A 155 21.18 8.52 12.21
CA GLU A 155 22.11 7.40 12.10
C GLU A 155 21.45 6.05 11.85
N LYS A 156 20.16 5.93 12.18
CA LYS A 156 19.37 4.69 11.96
C LYS A 156 18.58 4.69 10.66
N VAL A 157 18.46 5.82 9.97
CA VAL A 157 17.57 6.00 8.84
C VAL A 157 18.25 5.67 7.52
N SER A 158 17.56 4.90 6.68
CA SER A 158 17.90 4.69 5.27
C SER A 158 16.69 5.03 4.39
N MET A 159 16.93 5.81 3.33
CA MET A 159 15.89 6.14 2.33
C MET A 159 15.92 5.07 1.25
N THR A 160 14.92 4.20 1.26
CA THR A 160 14.85 3.07 0.33
C THR A 160 13.60 3.10 -0.56
N GLY A 161 12.61 3.91 -0.21
CA GLY A 161 11.29 3.78 -0.82
C GLY A 161 10.47 2.66 -0.17
N ASN A 162 9.25 2.47 -0.67
CA ASN A 162 8.35 1.41 -0.20
C ASN A 162 8.56 0.14 -1.03
N PRO A 163 8.80 -1.02 -0.40
CA PRO A 163 8.91 -2.29 -1.12
C PRO A 163 7.63 -2.61 -1.88
N ILE A 164 7.76 -2.88 -3.16
CA ILE A 164 6.69 -3.33 -4.03
C ILE A 164 7.06 -4.65 -4.69
N ARG A 165 6.06 -5.43 -5.05
CA ARG A 165 6.27 -6.74 -5.68
C ARG A 165 6.96 -6.58 -7.04
N THR A 166 7.93 -7.44 -7.32
CA THR A 166 8.79 -7.42 -8.51
C THR A 166 8.00 -7.38 -9.84
N ARG A 167 6.81 -7.98 -9.88
CA ARG A 167 5.95 -8.00 -11.07
C ARG A 167 5.49 -6.63 -11.57
N PHE A 168 5.53 -5.58 -10.73
CA PHE A 168 5.18 -4.22 -11.15
C PHE A 168 6.20 -3.59 -12.11
N PHE A 169 7.41 -4.12 -12.19
CA PHE A 169 8.47 -3.55 -13.04
C PHE A 169 9.20 -4.56 -13.93
N MET A 170 9.12 -5.87 -13.66
CA MET A 170 9.82 -6.86 -14.49
C MET A 170 9.12 -7.18 -15.81
N GLU A 171 7.83 -7.02 -15.90
CA GLU A 171 7.08 -7.27 -17.12
C GLU A 171 6.61 -5.95 -17.74
N LYS A 172 7.48 -5.27 -18.50
CA LYS A 172 6.98 -4.41 -19.59
C LYS A 172 6.41 -5.34 -20.68
N LYS A 173 5.26 -5.95 -20.40
CA LYS A 173 4.49 -6.60 -21.46
C LYS A 173 4.21 -5.51 -22.48
N ASN A 174 4.48 -5.79 -23.77
CA ASN A 174 3.91 -5.02 -24.87
C ASN A 174 2.39 -5.21 -24.83
N ILE A 175 1.74 -4.57 -23.84
CA ILE A 175 0.29 -4.53 -23.79
C ILE A 175 -0.10 -3.62 -24.95
N LEU A 176 -0.63 -4.23 -26.02
CA LEU A 176 -1.24 -3.49 -27.12
C LEU A 176 -2.36 -2.64 -26.51
N ARG A 177 -2.09 -1.37 -26.29
CA ARG A 177 -3.15 -0.41 -25.94
C ARG A 177 -4.10 -0.39 -27.14
N PRO A 178 -5.40 -0.59 -26.94
CA PRO A 178 -6.34 -0.46 -28.05
C PRO A 178 -6.19 0.95 -28.62
N GLN A 179 -5.80 1.03 -29.89
CA GLN A 179 -5.60 2.34 -30.52
C GLN A 179 -6.90 3.16 -30.43
N GLY A 180 -6.79 4.37 -29.91
CA GLY A 180 -7.90 5.33 -29.83
C GLY A 180 -8.78 5.25 -28.60
N LEU A 181 -8.52 4.36 -27.63
CA LEU A 181 -9.25 4.32 -26.36
C LEU A 181 -8.41 4.91 -25.23
N PHE A 182 -9.02 5.83 -24.47
CA PHE A 182 -8.48 6.34 -23.21
C PHE A 182 -8.94 5.43 -22.06
N THR A 183 -8.01 4.81 -21.37
CA THR A 183 -8.29 3.81 -20.36
C THR A 183 -8.15 4.38 -18.95
N LEU A 184 -9.24 4.39 -18.19
CA LEU A 184 -9.23 4.70 -16.76
C LEU A 184 -9.12 3.43 -15.95
N LEU A 185 -8.25 3.43 -14.94
CA LEU A 185 -8.23 2.41 -13.88
C LEU A 185 -8.70 3.05 -12.57
N VAL A 186 -9.81 2.55 -12.05
CA VAL A 186 -10.46 3.07 -10.84
C VAL A 186 -10.41 2.04 -9.73
N PHE A 187 -9.87 2.38 -8.55
CA PHE A 187 -9.82 1.45 -7.41
C PHE A 187 -9.70 2.17 -6.07
N GLY A 188 -10.26 1.56 -5.04
CA GLY A 188 -10.22 2.09 -3.66
C GLY A 188 -9.30 1.32 -2.70
N GLY A 189 -8.45 0.42 -3.22
CA GLY A 189 -7.73 -0.59 -2.44
C GLY A 189 -8.47 -1.92 -2.41
N SER A 190 -7.96 -2.93 -1.68
CA SER A 190 -8.44 -4.33 -1.73
C SER A 190 -9.92 -4.53 -1.37
N GLN A 191 -10.51 -3.61 -0.60
CA GLN A 191 -11.93 -3.67 -0.19
C GLN A 191 -12.85 -2.81 -1.08
N GLY A 192 -12.28 -2.09 -2.06
CA GLY A 192 -12.97 -1.01 -2.76
C GLY A 192 -13.09 0.25 -1.90
N ALA A 193 -13.72 1.29 -2.43
CA ALA A 193 -14.01 2.55 -1.73
C ALA A 193 -15.39 3.06 -2.16
N HIS A 194 -16.39 2.88 -1.30
CA HIS A 194 -17.79 3.24 -1.59
C HIS A 194 -17.93 4.67 -2.15
N ALA A 195 -17.27 5.66 -1.53
CA ALA A 195 -17.31 7.04 -2.01
C ALA A 195 -16.77 7.19 -3.45
N ILE A 196 -15.65 6.52 -3.79
CA ILE A 196 -15.11 6.54 -5.16
C ILE A 196 -16.09 5.85 -6.12
N ASN A 197 -16.66 4.70 -5.71
CA ASN A 197 -17.61 3.96 -6.52
C ASN A 197 -18.84 4.82 -6.86
N GLN A 198 -19.44 5.48 -5.87
CA GLN A 198 -20.63 6.32 -6.06
C GLN A 198 -20.33 7.57 -6.91
N ILE A 199 -19.19 8.21 -6.71
CA ILE A 199 -18.80 9.37 -7.50
C ILE A 199 -18.51 9.00 -8.96
N MET A 200 -17.92 7.84 -9.22
CA MET A 200 -17.76 7.35 -10.59
C MET A 200 -19.11 7.14 -11.27
N VAL A 201 -20.10 6.59 -10.57
CA VAL A 201 -21.47 6.47 -11.11
C VAL A 201 -22.05 7.85 -11.38
N ALA A 202 -21.94 8.81 -10.46
CA ALA A 202 -22.41 10.19 -10.66
C ALA A 202 -21.70 10.91 -11.81
N ALA A 203 -20.46 10.53 -12.14
CA ALA A 203 -19.72 11.09 -13.26
C ALA A 203 -20.15 10.55 -14.64
N LEU A 204 -20.85 9.40 -14.71
CA LEU A 204 -21.14 8.71 -15.99
C LEU A 204 -21.95 9.60 -16.95
N ASP A 205 -22.97 10.32 -16.46
CA ASP A 205 -23.77 11.21 -17.30
C ASP A 205 -22.93 12.33 -17.93
N HIS A 206 -21.98 12.85 -17.19
CA HIS A 206 -21.07 13.89 -17.66
C HIS A 206 -20.01 13.34 -18.64
N LEU A 207 -19.69 12.03 -18.56
CA LEU A 207 -18.73 11.36 -19.43
C LEU A 207 -19.35 10.77 -20.72
N LYS A 208 -20.68 10.82 -20.89
CA LYS A 208 -21.38 10.34 -22.10
C LYS A 208 -20.77 10.83 -23.41
N PRO A 209 -20.33 12.09 -23.55
CA PRO A 209 -19.70 12.57 -24.80
C PRO A 209 -18.42 11.80 -25.17
N MET A 210 -17.75 11.19 -24.21
CA MET A 210 -16.51 10.41 -24.42
C MET A 210 -16.76 8.91 -24.57
N LYS A 211 -18.01 8.43 -24.52
CA LYS A 211 -18.38 7.01 -24.46
C LYS A 211 -17.65 6.12 -25.46
N SER A 212 -17.51 6.55 -26.70
CA SER A 212 -16.85 5.77 -27.77
C SER A 212 -15.31 5.72 -27.66
N ARG A 213 -14.72 6.57 -26.82
CA ARG A 213 -13.28 6.74 -26.66
C ARG A 213 -12.77 6.38 -25.27
N LEU A 214 -13.66 6.04 -24.34
CA LEU A 214 -13.37 5.76 -22.96
C LEU A 214 -13.55 4.29 -22.64
N LYS A 215 -12.53 3.66 -22.06
CA LYS A 215 -12.61 2.35 -21.39
C LYS A 215 -12.39 2.54 -19.92
N ILE A 216 -13.22 1.92 -19.07
CA ILE A 216 -13.11 1.99 -17.62
C ILE A 216 -12.87 0.59 -17.07
N VAL A 217 -11.81 0.42 -16.29
CA VAL A 217 -11.58 -0.78 -15.48
C VAL A 217 -11.77 -0.38 -14.02
N HIS A 218 -12.79 -0.92 -13.36
CA HIS A 218 -13.18 -0.48 -12.03
C HIS A 218 -13.19 -1.62 -11.02
N GLN A 219 -12.29 -1.56 -10.03
CA GLN A 219 -12.30 -2.44 -8.86
C GLN A 219 -13.15 -1.85 -7.75
N THR A 220 -14.35 -2.35 -7.58
CA THR A 220 -15.36 -1.81 -6.65
C THR A 220 -15.29 -2.38 -5.24
N GLY A 221 -14.62 -3.53 -5.06
CA GLY A 221 -14.84 -4.39 -3.89
C GLY A 221 -16.12 -5.23 -4.04
N SER A 222 -16.26 -6.25 -3.21
CA SER A 222 -17.39 -7.19 -3.33
C SER A 222 -18.72 -6.58 -2.91
N LYS A 223 -18.72 -5.56 -2.04
CA LYS A 223 -19.96 -4.99 -1.48
C LYS A 223 -20.75 -4.21 -2.50
N ASP A 224 -20.09 -3.40 -3.30
CA ASP A 224 -20.74 -2.48 -4.25
C ASP A 224 -20.80 -3.05 -5.67
N LEU A 225 -20.24 -4.23 -5.90
CA LEU A 225 -20.05 -4.81 -7.24
C LEU A 225 -21.32 -4.79 -8.11
N GLU A 226 -22.41 -5.32 -7.60
CA GLU A 226 -23.63 -5.50 -8.38
C GLU A 226 -24.36 -4.18 -8.65
N GLU A 227 -24.34 -3.26 -7.68
CA GLU A 227 -24.89 -1.92 -7.84
C GLU A 227 -24.13 -1.13 -8.94
N ILE A 228 -22.82 -1.09 -8.81
CA ILE A 228 -21.95 -0.36 -9.75
C ILE A 228 -22.00 -0.98 -11.15
N ARG A 229 -22.02 -2.31 -11.25
CA ARG A 229 -22.16 -3.01 -12.54
C ARG A 229 -23.44 -2.62 -13.26
N ARG A 230 -24.58 -2.58 -12.56
CA ARG A 230 -25.87 -2.15 -13.15
C ARG A 230 -25.83 -0.70 -13.62
N ALA A 231 -25.21 0.19 -12.86
CA ALA A 231 -25.08 1.59 -13.24
C ALA A 231 -24.26 1.77 -14.55
N TYR A 232 -23.14 1.07 -14.68
CA TYR A 232 -22.34 1.07 -15.92
C TYR A 232 -23.13 0.49 -17.10
N GLN A 233 -23.85 -0.62 -16.91
CA GLN A 233 -24.70 -1.23 -17.94
C GLN A 233 -25.80 -0.27 -18.39
N ALA A 234 -26.50 0.38 -17.47
CA ALA A 234 -27.56 1.34 -17.78
C ALA A 234 -27.02 2.57 -18.54
N SER A 235 -25.82 3.04 -18.21
CA SER A 235 -25.17 4.15 -18.95
C SER A 235 -24.68 3.73 -20.34
N GLY A 236 -24.50 2.43 -20.56
CA GLY A 236 -23.90 1.81 -21.74
C GLY A 236 -22.44 2.19 -21.95
N MET A 237 -21.71 2.60 -20.91
CA MET A 237 -20.27 2.86 -20.96
C MET A 237 -19.48 1.55 -21.15
N ASN A 238 -18.35 1.64 -21.85
CA ASN A 238 -17.42 0.51 -21.98
C ASN A 238 -16.66 0.33 -20.67
N ALA A 239 -17.16 -0.55 -19.80
CA ALA A 239 -16.61 -0.74 -18.47
C ALA A 239 -16.46 -2.22 -18.11
N GLU A 240 -15.31 -2.55 -17.53
CA GLU A 240 -15.01 -3.82 -16.86
C GLU A 240 -15.08 -3.61 -15.35
N VAL A 241 -16.10 -4.20 -14.71
CA VAL A 241 -16.39 -3.99 -13.27
C VAL A 241 -16.06 -5.26 -12.50
N LEU A 242 -15.08 -5.18 -11.62
CA LEU A 242 -14.50 -6.32 -10.90
C LEU A 242 -14.57 -6.13 -9.39
N PRO A 243 -14.79 -7.18 -8.61
CA PRO A 243 -14.71 -7.10 -7.16
C PRO A 243 -13.25 -6.92 -6.69
N PHE A 244 -12.32 -7.53 -7.43
CA PHE A 244 -10.89 -7.48 -7.15
C PHE A 244 -10.08 -7.75 -8.42
N ILE A 245 -9.01 -6.99 -8.63
CA ILE A 245 -8.08 -7.17 -9.76
C ILE A 245 -6.88 -7.99 -9.28
N MET A 246 -6.73 -9.21 -9.82
CA MET A 246 -5.63 -10.12 -9.44
C MET A 246 -4.29 -9.66 -10.02
N ASP A 247 -4.27 -9.26 -11.29
CA ASP A 247 -3.09 -8.74 -11.97
C ASP A 247 -3.14 -7.21 -12.05
N MET A 248 -2.86 -6.60 -10.92
CA MET A 248 -2.83 -5.15 -10.79
C MET A 248 -1.72 -4.52 -11.65
N ALA A 249 -0.58 -5.22 -11.83
CA ALA A 249 0.53 -4.73 -12.63
C ALA A 249 0.12 -4.52 -14.10
N SER A 250 -0.56 -5.50 -14.71
CA SER A 250 -1.10 -5.36 -16.07
C SER A 250 -2.18 -4.28 -16.16
N ALA A 251 -3.03 -4.14 -15.12
CA ALA A 251 -4.04 -3.08 -15.08
C ALA A 251 -3.40 -1.68 -15.05
N TYR A 252 -2.34 -1.46 -14.24
CA TYR A 252 -1.57 -0.22 -14.25
C TYR A 252 -0.96 0.07 -15.62
N GLN A 253 -0.32 -0.93 -16.25
CA GLN A 253 0.33 -0.76 -17.54
C GLN A 253 -0.66 -0.36 -18.66
N SER A 254 -1.86 -0.92 -18.64
CA SER A 254 -2.90 -0.65 -19.64
C SER A 254 -3.62 0.68 -19.45
N ALA A 255 -3.55 1.28 -18.26
CA ALA A 255 -4.24 2.52 -17.94
C ALA A 255 -3.48 3.74 -18.44
N ASP A 256 -4.23 4.76 -18.86
CA ASP A 256 -3.73 6.10 -19.18
C ASP A 256 -3.82 7.02 -17.94
N LEU A 257 -4.87 6.85 -17.14
CA LEU A 257 -5.08 7.63 -15.92
C LEU A 257 -5.62 6.74 -14.81
N LEU A 258 -5.08 6.90 -13.61
CA LEU A 258 -5.51 6.20 -12.41
C LEU A 258 -6.42 7.09 -11.56
N ILE A 259 -7.44 6.53 -10.93
CA ILE A 259 -8.29 7.21 -9.95
C ILE A 259 -8.35 6.32 -8.71
N CYS A 260 -7.73 6.75 -7.61
CA CYS A 260 -7.60 5.86 -6.45
C CYS A 260 -7.42 6.58 -5.11
N ARG A 261 -7.43 5.80 -4.03
CA ARG A 261 -6.99 6.24 -2.71
C ARG A 261 -5.46 6.47 -2.67
N ALA A 262 -5.01 7.34 -1.76
CA ALA A 262 -3.59 7.67 -1.57
C ALA A 262 -2.91 6.80 -0.50
N GLY A 263 -3.15 5.49 -0.51
CA GLY A 263 -2.44 4.54 0.34
C GLY A 263 -0.96 4.46 -0.07
N ALA A 264 -0.05 4.30 0.89
CA ALA A 264 1.40 4.29 0.63
C ALA A 264 1.83 3.23 -0.39
N THR A 265 1.21 2.05 -0.36
CA THR A 265 1.48 0.99 -1.36
C THR A 265 1.01 1.42 -2.75
N SER A 266 -0.20 1.99 -2.87
CA SER A 266 -0.70 2.49 -4.17
C SER A 266 0.21 3.59 -4.72
N ILE A 267 0.64 4.53 -3.86
CA ILE A 267 1.61 5.57 -4.23
C ILE A 267 2.91 4.96 -4.78
N ALA A 268 3.47 3.96 -4.09
CA ALA A 268 4.69 3.30 -4.54
C ALA A 268 4.49 2.55 -5.86
N GLU A 269 3.35 1.89 -6.03
CA GLU A 269 2.99 1.20 -7.28
C GLU A 269 2.80 2.21 -8.44
N ILE A 270 2.14 3.35 -8.19
CA ILE A 270 1.95 4.45 -9.16
C ILE A 270 3.31 4.97 -9.63
N THR A 271 4.18 5.33 -8.68
CA THR A 271 5.49 5.91 -9.00
C THR A 271 6.41 4.91 -9.68
N ALA A 272 6.45 3.66 -9.22
CA ALA A 272 7.24 2.60 -9.86
C ALA A 272 6.75 2.24 -11.27
N SER A 273 5.45 2.40 -11.53
CA SER A 273 4.86 2.19 -12.86
C SER A 273 4.91 3.45 -13.73
N GLY A 274 5.34 4.59 -13.18
CA GLY A 274 5.38 5.87 -13.88
C GLY A 274 4.00 6.29 -14.41
N LYS A 275 2.96 6.22 -13.58
CA LYS A 275 1.59 6.49 -14.02
C LYS A 275 1.06 7.83 -13.52
N ALA A 276 0.24 8.47 -14.35
CA ALA A 276 -0.56 9.64 -13.97
C ALA A 276 -1.74 9.21 -13.07
N ALA A 277 -2.05 10.01 -12.05
CA ALA A 277 -3.10 9.67 -11.10
C ALA A 277 -3.88 10.88 -10.57
N ILE A 278 -5.20 10.69 -10.40
CA ILE A 278 -6.06 11.52 -9.55
C ILE A 278 -6.19 10.78 -8.22
N LEU A 279 -5.66 11.37 -7.17
CA LEU A 279 -5.66 10.81 -5.82
C LEU A 279 -6.84 11.36 -5.01
N ILE A 280 -7.61 10.47 -4.41
CA ILE A 280 -8.74 10.79 -3.55
C ILE A 280 -8.43 10.24 -2.16
N PRO A 281 -7.76 11.01 -1.28
CA PRO A 281 -7.39 10.55 0.05
C PRO A 281 -8.61 10.12 0.87
N PHE A 282 -8.46 9.06 1.68
CA PHE A 282 -9.50 8.63 2.61
C PHE A 282 -9.57 9.59 3.81
N PRO A 283 -10.70 10.30 4.04
CA PRO A 283 -10.76 11.37 5.03
C PRO A 283 -10.67 10.90 6.47
N TYR A 284 -10.95 9.62 6.73
CA TYR A 284 -10.85 9.01 8.05
C TYR A 284 -9.57 8.21 8.26
N ALA A 285 -8.57 8.43 7.41
CA ALA A 285 -7.25 7.82 7.58
C ALA A 285 -6.62 8.27 8.90
N VAL A 286 -6.02 7.33 9.64
CA VAL A 286 -5.39 7.64 10.94
C VAL A 286 -4.34 8.75 10.76
N GLU A 287 -4.47 9.82 11.53
CA GLU A 287 -3.58 11.00 11.44
C GLU A 287 -3.49 11.61 10.03
N ASP A 288 -4.54 11.42 9.22
CA ASP A 288 -4.62 11.98 7.85
C ASP A 288 -3.42 11.59 6.94
N HIS A 289 -2.87 10.39 7.14
CA HIS A 289 -1.67 9.97 6.42
C HIS A 289 -1.87 9.88 4.91
N GLN A 290 -3.11 9.63 4.42
CA GLN A 290 -3.34 9.55 2.98
C GLN A 290 -3.25 10.92 2.29
N THR A 291 -3.76 11.98 2.93
CA THR A 291 -3.57 13.35 2.43
C THR A 291 -2.08 13.70 2.38
N LYS A 292 -1.34 13.36 3.44
CA LYS A 292 0.12 13.61 3.48
C LYS A 292 0.89 12.83 2.41
N ASN A 293 0.52 11.60 2.14
CA ASN A 293 1.09 10.82 1.05
C ASN A 293 0.80 11.47 -0.32
N ALA A 294 -0.46 11.88 -0.56
CA ALA A 294 -0.86 12.55 -1.80
C ALA A 294 -0.13 13.87 -2.02
N GLU A 295 0.00 14.70 -0.97
CA GLU A 295 0.68 16.00 -1.02
C GLU A 295 2.12 15.89 -1.54
N VAL A 296 2.83 14.78 -1.28
CA VAL A 296 4.18 14.56 -1.80
C VAL A 296 4.19 14.48 -3.32
N LEU A 297 3.26 13.70 -3.91
CA LEU A 297 3.14 13.56 -5.36
C LEU A 297 2.65 14.86 -6.01
N VAL A 298 1.69 15.53 -5.38
CA VAL A 298 1.14 16.80 -5.90
C VAL A 298 2.23 17.88 -5.95
N ARG A 299 3.02 18.03 -4.88
CA ARG A 299 4.14 18.99 -4.86
C ARG A 299 5.18 18.71 -5.95
N ALA A 300 5.37 17.44 -6.30
CA ALA A 300 6.26 17.05 -7.39
C ALA A 300 5.59 17.17 -8.78
N GLY A 301 4.29 17.48 -8.84
CA GLY A 301 3.50 17.50 -10.07
C GLY A 301 3.31 16.10 -10.68
N ALA A 302 3.39 15.05 -9.86
CA ALA A 302 3.27 13.65 -10.24
C ALA A 302 1.84 13.09 -10.08
N ALA A 303 0.93 13.87 -9.49
CA ALA A 303 -0.49 13.53 -9.35
C ALA A 303 -1.34 14.79 -9.14
N GLU A 304 -2.64 14.70 -9.42
CA GLU A 304 -3.66 15.61 -8.91
C GLU A 304 -4.27 15.02 -7.64
N MET A 305 -4.67 15.87 -6.69
CA MET A 305 -5.43 15.45 -5.52
C MET A 305 -6.77 16.15 -5.49
N ILE A 306 -7.85 15.37 -5.33
CA ILE A 306 -9.21 15.87 -5.10
C ILE A 306 -9.63 15.34 -3.72
N PRO A 307 -9.72 16.22 -2.70
CA PRO A 307 -10.26 15.83 -1.39
C PRO A 307 -11.70 15.32 -1.51
N GLU A 308 -12.04 14.25 -0.77
CA GLU A 308 -13.39 13.64 -0.87
C GLU A 308 -14.55 14.63 -0.63
N LYS A 309 -14.36 15.64 0.23
CA LYS A 309 -15.33 16.70 0.49
C LYS A 309 -15.60 17.65 -0.70
N GLU A 310 -14.67 17.72 -1.65
CA GLU A 310 -14.72 18.54 -2.86
C GLU A 310 -15.12 17.72 -4.09
N LEU A 311 -15.29 16.42 -3.91
CA LEU A 311 -15.54 15.47 -4.97
C LEU A 311 -17.02 15.43 -5.34
N SER A 312 -17.31 15.71 -6.62
CA SER A 312 -18.61 15.52 -7.24
C SER A 312 -18.47 14.81 -8.58
N GLY A 313 -19.56 14.23 -9.10
CA GLY A 313 -19.54 13.59 -10.42
C GLY A 313 -19.07 14.52 -11.52
N GLN A 314 -19.54 15.79 -11.50
CA GLN A 314 -19.11 16.84 -12.44
C GLN A 314 -17.61 17.14 -12.29
N ARG A 315 -17.13 17.40 -11.06
CA ARG A 315 -15.71 17.72 -10.79
C ARG A 315 -14.78 16.61 -11.29
N LEU A 316 -15.14 15.33 -11.02
CA LEU A 316 -14.35 14.20 -11.49
C LEU A 316 -14.38 14.06 -13.01
N ALA A 317 -15.55 14.22 -13.62
CA ALA A 317 -15.70 14.16 -15.07
C ALA A 317 -14.90 15.28 -15.77
N ASP A 318 -14.91 16.50 -15.23
CA ASP A 318 -14.16 17.63 -15.78
C ASP A 318 -12.64 17.39 -15.70
N ALA A 319 -12.15 16.83 -14.59
CA ALA A 319 -10.74 16.44 -14.47
C ALA A 319 -10.37 15.36 -15.49
N ILE A 320 -11.19 14.31 -15.64
CA ILE A 320 -10.96 13.25 -16.64
C ILE A 320 -10.93 13.83 -18.06
N LYS A 321 -11.88 14.69 -18.43
CA LYS A 321 -11.92 15.35 -19.74
C LYS A 321 -10.70 16.21 -19.98
N GLY A 322 -10.29 17.01 -18.98
CA GLY A 322 -9.12 17.87 -19.08
C GLY A 322 -7.84 17.06 -19.40
N TYR A 323 -7.64 15.91 -18.74
CA TYR A 323 -6.51 15.02 -19.04
C TYR A 323 -6.64 14.31 -20.39
N TYR A 324 -7.85 13.93 -20.80
CA TYR A 324 -8.09 13.37 -22.12
C TYR A 324 -7.79 14.35 -23.24
N GLU A 325 -8.20 15.60 -23.10
CA GLU A 325 -8.01 16.66 -24.10
C GLU A 325 -6.58 17.18 -24.13
N GLN A 326 -5.82 17.01 -23.05
CA GLN A 326 -4.45 17.47 -22.91
C GLN A 326 -3.49 16.31 -22.54
N PRO A 327 -3.21 15.38 -23.47
CA PRO A 327 -2.36 14.21 -23.21
C PRO A 327 -0.93 14.58 -22.77
N GLU A 328 -0.48 15.78 -23.10
CA GLU A 328 0.79 16.31 -22.63
C GLU A 328 0.86 16.45 -21.11
N LEU A 329 -0.24 16.81 -20.44
CA LEU A 329 -0.31 16.88 -18.97
C LEU A 329 -0.11 15.49 -18.34
N ILE A 330 -0.70 14.45 -18.97
CA ILE A 330 -0.50 13.06 -18.53
C ILE A 330 0.96 12.68 -18.65
N ARG A 331 1.60 12.95 -19.81
CA ARG A 331 3.00 12.63 -20.05
C ARG A 331 3.93 13.28 -19.02
N GLN A 332 3.74 14.57 -18.77
CA GLN A 332 4.51 15.30 -17.76
C GLN A 332 4.31 14.72 -16.35
N MET A 333 3.07 14.34 -16.02
CA MET A 333 2.76 13.71 -14.73
C MET A 333 3.40 12.32 -14.61
N GLU A 334 3.37 11.51 -15.69
CA GLU A 334 4.02 10.20 -15.76
C GLU A 334 5.54 10.29 -15.61
N GLU A 335 6.20 11.24 -16.29
CA GLU A 335 7.65 11.47 -16.16
C GLU A 335 8.05 11.84 -14.73
N ARG A 336 7.31 12.76 -14.10
CA ARG A 336 7.55 13.15 -12.71
C ARG A 336 7.25 12.02 -11.73
N SER A 337 6.20 11.26 -11.98
CA SER A 337 5.83 10.07 -11.20
C SER A 337 6.94 9.02 -11.23
N ALA A 338 7.45 8.70 -12.43
CA ALA A 338 8.56 7.76 -12.60
C ALA A 338 9.84 8.22 -11.89
N GLY A 339 10.10 9.54 -11.86
CA GLY A 339 11.25 10.12 -11.14
C GLY A 339 11.20 9.98 -9.62
N LEU A 340 10.02 9.70 -9.05
CA LEU A 340 9.84 9.46 -7.61
C LEU A 340 9.91 7.97 -7.24
N GLY A 341 9.77 7.08 -8.21
CA GLY A 341 9.71 5.64 -7.97
C GLY A 341 11.07 5.03 -7.64
N ASN A 342 11.13 4.16 -6.64
CA ASN A 342 12.27 3.29 -6.41
C ASN A 342 11.87 1.83 -6.59
N VAL A 343 12.12 1.28 -7.77
CA VAL A 343 11.85 -0.12 -8.09
C VAL A 343 12.79 -1.09 -7.35
N GLY A 344 13.94 -0.60 -6.86
CA GLY A 344 14.94 -1.35 -6.10
C GLY A 344 14.67 -1.43 -4.60
N ALA A 345 13.62 -0.78 -4.08
CA ALA A 345 13.39 -0.63 -2.64
C ALA A 345 13.45 -1.94 -1.85
N ALA A 346 12.87 -3.04 -2.37
CA ALA A 346 12.92 -4.33 -1.70
C ALA A 346 14.36 -4.89 -1.67
N ALA A 347 15.11 -4.76 -2.76
CA ALA A 347 16.50 -5.20 -2.85
C ALA A 347 17.40 -4.40 -1.89
N ASP A 348 17.28 -3.08 -1.89
CA ASP A 348 18.07 -2.19 -1.02
C ASP A 348 17.83 -2.51 0.47
N ILE A 349 16.58 -2.77 0.86
CA ILE A 349 16.24 -3.16 2.23
C ILE A 349 16.83 -4.52 2.59
N VAL A 350 16.68 -5.52 1.71
CA VAL A 350 17.19 -6.87 1.96
C VAL A 350 18.71 -6.87 2.05
N ASP A 351 19.42 -6.16 1.16
CA ASP A 351 20.89 -6.02 1.20
C ASP A 351 21.35 -5.39 2.52
N ALA A 352 20.69 -4.29 2.94
CA ALA A 352 20.99 -3.64 4.21
C ALA A 352 20.71 -4.56 5.43
N CYS A 353 19.66 -5.39 5.36
CA CYS A 353 19.35 -6.37 6.39
C CYS A 353 20.38 -7.50 6.47
N MET A 354 20.85 -8.01 5.34
CA MET A 354 21.88 -9.05 5.29
C MET A 354 23.20 -8.54 5.90
N ILE A 355 23.64 -7.34 5.50
CA ILE A 355 24.83 -6.70 6.09
C ILE A 355 24.68 -6.51 7.62
N LEU A 356 23.49 -6.15 8.09
CA LEU A 356 23.23 -5.93 9.52
C LEU A 356 23.32 -7.22 10.34
N VAL A 357 22.93 -8.36 9.76
CA VAL A 357 22.96 -9.64 10.45
C VAL A 357 24.39 -10.23 10.48
N ASP A 358 25.18 -9.97 9.43
CA ASP A 358 26.56 -10.46 9.32
C ASP A 358 27.56 -9.61 10.15
N ALA A 359 27.13 -8.42 10.64
CA ALA A 359 27.92 -7.53 11.50
C ALA A 359 27.76 -7.82 13.00
#